data_fc05f67f4a8d7827f816a114529c2381
#
_entry.id   fc05f67f4a8d7827f816a114529c2381
#
_cell.length_a   1.000
_cell.length_b   1.000
_cell.length_c   1.000
_cell.angle_alpha   90.00
_cell.angle_beta   90.00
_cell.angle_gamma   90.00
#
_symmetry.space_group_name_H-M   'P 1'
#
loop_
_entity.id
_entity.type
_entity.pdbx_description
1 polymer ?
#
loop_
_entity_poly.entity_id
_entity_poly.type
_entity_poly.pdbx_seq_one_letter_code
_entity_poly.pdbx_strand_id
1 'polypeptide(L)'
;MQNGEGRTTYVLVDGENIDATLGSSILNGRPTPEQRPRWERILDFAERTWGNPVKGLFFLNASNGTMPMSFVQALVAIGFQPIPLAGESYEKVVDIGIKRTLTALAARDGDVLLASHDGDFIPEVEDLLGDDRRVGLLAFREFTNSGLAQLLDRGLEIFDLESDVKAFNVQLPRLRIIPLDEFDPLRYL
;
A
#
# COMPACT_ATOMS: atom_id res chain seq x y z
N MET A 1 -28.97 -24.36 0.53
CA MET A 1 -28.03 -23.71 1.46
C MET A 1 -26.79 -23.33 0.65
N GLN A 2 -26.71 -22.09 0.23
CA GLN A 2 -25.46 -21.59 -0.35
C GLN A 2 -24.46 -21.48 0.78
N ASN A 3 -23.39 -22.25 0.70
CA ASN A 3 -22.22 -22.08 1.54
C ASN A 3 -21.71 -20.66 1.26
N GLY A 4 -21.83 -19.78 2.24
CA GLY A 4 -21.21 -18.48 2.18
C GLY A 4 -19.70 -18.66 2.15
N GLU A 5 -19.13 -18.74 0.96
CA GLU A 5 -17.71 -18.45 0.80
C GLU A 5 -17.54 -17.01 1.25
N GLY A 6 -16.90 -16.84 2.39
CA GLY A 6 -16.67 -15.53 2.98
C GLY A 6 -15.98 -14.62 1.98
N ARG A 7 -16.43 -13.38 1.92
CA ARG A 7 -15.83 -12.33 1.07
C ARG A 7 -14.34 -12.24 1.34
N THR A 8 -13.52 -12.17 0.30
CA THR A 8 -12.06 -12.03 0.42
C THR A 8 -11.66 -10.57 0.32
N THR A 9 -10.70 -10.16 1.14
CA THR A 9 -10.00 -8.87 0.99
C THR A 9 -8.71 -9.10 0.21
N TYR A 10 -8.59 -8.43 -0.92
CA TYR A 10 -7.39 -8.43 -1.75
C TYR A 10 -6.51 -7.23 -1.39
N VAL A 11 -5.28 -7.49 -0.98
CA VAL A 11 -4.28 -6.47 -0.66
C VAL A 11 -3.25 -6.45 -1.77
N LEU A 12 -3.16 -5.34 -2.50
CA LEU A 12 -2.20 -5.14 -3.58
C LEU A 12 -1.12 -4.17 -3.09
N VAL A 13 0.14 -4.57 -3.15
CA VAL A 13 1.25 -3.74 -2.69
C VAL A 13 2.12 -3.29 -3.85
N ASP A 14 2.19 -1.96 -4.01
CA ASP A 14 3.13 -1.24 -4.85
C ASP A 14 4.35 -0.85 -4.00
N GLY A 15 5.23 -1.82 -3.77
CA GLY A 15 6.35 -1.65 -2.85
C GLY A 15 7.35 -0.59 -3.30
N GLU A 16 7.55 -0.43 -4.61
CA GLU A 16 8.45 0.59 -5.17
C GLU A 16 7.93 2.00 -4.89
N ASN A 17 6.63 2.24 -5.04
CA ASN A 17 6.02 3.53 -4.75
C ASN A 17 6.08 3.87 -3.25
N ILE A 18 5.77 2.92 -2.38
CA ILE A 18 5.88 3.11 -0.93
C ILE A 18 7.33 3.41 -0.53
N ASP A 19 8.29 2.64 -1.04
CA ASP A 19 9.72 2.82 -0.76
C ASP A 19 10.25 4.16 -1.28
N ALA A 20 9.82 4.56 -2.47
CA ALA A 20 10.18 5.85 -3.07
C ALA A 20 9.64 7.04 -2.27
N THR A 21 8.40 7.00 -1.84
CA THR A 21 7.80 8.04 -1.00
C THR A 21 8.49 8.10 0.36
N LEU A 22 8.75 6.96 0.99
CA LEU A 22 9.48 6.87 2.24
C LEU A 22 10.88 7.49 2.10
N GLY A 23 11.61 7.11 1.06
CA GLY A 23 12.98 7.58 0.85
C GLY A 23 13.07 9.05 0.47
N SER A 24 12.30 9.50 -0.51
CA SER A 24 12.42 10.87 -1.04
C SER A 24 11.68 11.92 -0.22
N SER A 25 10.54 11.56 0.37
CA SER A 25 9.67 12.54 1.04
C SER A 25 9.80 12.56 2.56
N ILE A 26 10.25 11.48 3.17
CA ILE A 26 10.35 11.35 4.62
C ILE A 26 11.80 11.29 5.10
N LEU A 27 12.60 10.37 4.54
CA LEU A 27 13.96 10.10 5.01
C LEU A 27 15.02 10.96 4.33
N ASN A 28 14.71 11.54 3.18
CA ASN A 28 15.66 12.26 2.32
C ASN A 28 16.88 11.39 1.95
N GLY A 29 16.65 10.13 1.65
CA GLY A 29 17.66 9.14 1.28
C GLY A 29 17.09 7.74 1.18
N ARG A 30 17.93 6.79 0.81
CA ARG A 30 17.50 5.39 0.69
C ARG A 30 17.13 4.80 2.05
N PRO A 31 15.95 4.19 2.21
CA PRO A 31 15.57 3.55 3.47
C PRO A 31 16.50 2.39 3.85
N THR A 32 16.87 2.31 5.12
CA THR A 32 17.52 1.11 5.67
C THR A 32 16.48 0.01 5.89
N PRO A 33 16.89 -1.26 6.05
CA PRO A 33 15.95 -2.35 6.33
C PRO A 33 15.06 -2.09 7.55
N GLU A 34 15.60 -1.46 8.59
CA GLU A 34 14.86 -1.15 9.84
C GLU A 34 13.80 -0.07 9.65
N GLN A 35 13.99 0.80 8.65
CA GLN A 35 13.09 1.91 8.35
C GLN A 35 11.95 1.49 7.42
N ARG A 36 12.03 0.31 6.82
CA ARG A 36 10.99 -0.18 5.91
C ARG A 36 9.79 -0.74 6.66
N PRO A 37 8.61 -0.72 6.02
CA PRO A 37 7.41 -1.29 6.61
C PRO A 37 7.58 -2.77 6.97
N ARG A 38 6.95 -3.16 8.04
CA ARG A 38 6.72 -4.58 8.38
C ARG A 38 5.49 -5.03 7.61
N TRP A 39 5.73 -5.67 6.48
CA TRP A 39 4.67 -6.02 5.52
C TRP A 39 3.63 -6.97 6.10
N GLU A 40 4.00 -7.84 7.04
CA GLU A 40 3.07 -8.71 7.76
C GLU A 40 1.98 -7.92 8.50
N ARG A 41 2.28 -6.73 8.97
CA ARG A 41 1.31 -5.87 9.67
C ARG A 41 0.24 -5.32 8.76
N ILE A 42 0.52 -5.21 7.46
CA ILE A 42 -0.48 -4.82 6.45
C ILE A 42 -1.54 -5.91 6.30
N LEU A 43 -1.13 -7.18 6.23
CA LEU A 43 -2.07 -8.30 6.16
C LEU A 43 -2.90 -8.42 7.43
N ASP A 44 -2.26 -8.32 8.59
CA ASP A 44 -2.94 -8.34 9.90
C ASP A 44 -3.94 -7.18 10.04
N PHE A 45 -3.56 -6.00 9.58
CA PHE A 45 -4.43 -4.83 9.57
C PHE A 45 -5.66 -5.05 8.69
N ALA A 46 -5.47 -5.55 7.48
CA ALA A 46 -6.55 -5.83 6.54
C ALA A 46 -7.56 -6.82 7.13
N GLU A 47 -7.08 -7.91 7.72
CA GLU A 47 -7.92 -8.92 8.34
C GLU A 47 -8.72 -8.36 9.53
N ARG A 48 -8.06 -7.64 10.42
CA ARG A 48 -8.71 -7.05 11.61
C ARG A 48 -9.72 -5.95 11.26
N THR A 49 -9.44 -5.16 10.23
CA THR A 49 -10.25 -3.98 9.90
C THR A 49 -11.54 -4.36 9.23
N TRP A 50 -11.51 -5.31 8.31
CA TRP A 50 -12.72 -5.70 7.55
C TRP A 50 -13.24 -7.10 7.88
N GLY A 51 -12.50 -7.89 8.66
CA GLY A 51 -12.96 -9.18 9.18
C GLY A 51 -13.06 -10.30 8.15
N ASN A 52 -12.46 -10.13 6.98
CA ASN A 52 -12.48 -11.12 5.90
C ASN A 52 -11.13 -11.85 5.80
N PRO A 53 -11.12 -13.07 5.23
CA PRO A 53 -9.87 -13.68 4.79
C PRO A 53 -9.11 -12.76 3.84
N VAL A 54 -7.79 -12.71 3.98
CA VAL A 54 -6.93 -11.79 3.22
C VAL A 54 -6.09 -12.55 2.20
N LYS A 55 -6.03 -12.02 0.98
CA LYS A 55 -5.08 -12.45 -0.05
C LYS A 55 -4.17 -11.27 -0.40
N GLY A 56 -2.90 -11.37 -0.01
CA GLY A 56 -1.90 -10.35 -0.30
C GLY A 56 -1.13 -10.64 -1.57
N LEU A 57 -1.04 -9.64 -2.45
CA LEU A 57 -0.29 -9.69 -3.71
C LEU A 57 0.80 -8.61 -3.65
N PHE A 58 2.05 -9.02 -3.75
CA PHE A 58 3.19 -8.11 -3.74
C PHE A 58 3.85 -8.07 -5.11
N PHE A 59 3.73 -6.94 -5.79
CA PHE A 59 4.22 -6.78 -7.17
C PHE A 59 5.68 -6.37 -7.18
N LEU A 60 6.48 -7.05 -8.01
CA LEU A 60 7.92 -6.84 -8.13
C LEU A 60 8.29 -6.66 -9.60
N ASN A 61 9.22 -5.74 -9.85
CA ASN A 61 9.82 -5.59 -11.17
C ASN A 61 11.01 -6.55 -11.30
N ALA A 62 10.89 -7.53 -12.17
CA ALA A 62 11.94 -8.50 -12.50
C ALA A 62 12.40 -8.39 -13.96
N SER A 63 12.26 -7.21 -14.58
CA SER A 63 12.60 -6.98 -16.00
C SER A 63 14.09 -7.17 -16.30
N ASN A 64 14.96 -7.04 -15.30
CA ASN A 64 16.39 -7.31 -15.42
C ASN A 64 16.74 -8.80 -15.35
N GLY A 65 15.75 -9.69 -15.24
CA GLY A 65 15.94 -11.14 -15.12
C GLY A 65 16.40 -11.63 -13.75
N THR A 66 16.47 -10.75 -12.74
CA THR A 66 16.87 -11.09 -11.37
C THR A 66 15.77 -10.81 -10.38
N MET A 67 15.72 -11.60 -9.31
CA MET A 67 14.81 -11.40 -8.19
C MET A 67 15.60 -11.34 -6.88
N PRO A 68 15.22 -10.45 -5.95
CA PRO A 68 15.80 -10.45 -4.61
C PRO A 68 15.27 -11.65 -3.81
N MET A 69 15.87 -12.83 -3.98
CA MET A 69 15.33 -14.09 -3.47
C MET A 69 15.12 -14.11 -1.96
N SER A 70 16.00 -13.48 -1.17
CA SER A 70 15.81 -13.35 0.28
C SER A 70 14.51 -12.62 0.62
N PHE A 71 14.22 -11.54 -0.11
CA PHE A 71 13.00 -10.77 0.07
C PHE A 71 11.76 -11.53 -0.40
N VAL A 72 11.86 -12.21 -1.55
CA VAL A 72 10.77 -13.07 -2.07
C VAL A 72 10.43 -14.17 -1.06
N GLN A 73 11.43 -14.85 -0.52
CA GLN A 73 11.22 -15.89 0.50
C GLN A 73 10.60 -15.31 1.78
N ALA A 74 11.01 -14.12 2.21
CA ALA A 74 10.41 -13.44 3.36
C ALA A 74 8.93 -13.11 3.10
N LEU A 75 8.59 -12.61 1.90
CA LEU A 75 7.20 -12.32 1.52
C LEU A 75 6.32 -13.58 1.57
N VAL A 76 6.80 -14.69 1.03
CA VAL A 76 6.07 -15.97 1.07
C VAL A 76 5.89 -16.44 2.52
N ALA A 77 6.92 -16.32 3.35
CA ALA A 77 6.87 -16.74 4.75
C ALA A 77 5.83 -15.97 5.57
N ILE A 78 5.60 -14.70 5.26
CA ILE A 78 4.61 -13.86 5.97
C ILE A 78 3.20 -13.91 5.34
N GLY A 79 3.02 -14.62 4.24
CA GLY A 79 1.70 -14.87 3.65
C GLY A 79 1.37 -14.07 2.38
N PHE A 80 2.31 -13.32 1.83
CA PHE A 80 2.12 -12.71 0.51
C PHE A 80 2.38 -13.69 -0.62
N GLN A 81 1.68 -13.48 -1.72
CA GLN A 81 2.03 -14.05 -3.01
C GLN A 81 2.87 -13.02 -3.77
N PRO A 82 4.18 -13.26 -3.99
CA PRO A 82 4.99 -12.41 -4.84
C PRO A 82 4.54 -12.54 -6.30
N ILE A 83 4.48 -11.41 -7.01
CA ILE A 83 4.15 -11.36 -8.43
C ILE A 83 5.31 -10.66 -9.14
N PRO A 84 6.36 -11.40 -9.53
CA PRO A 84 7.47 -10.85 -10.30
C PRO A 84 7.06 -10.69 -11.76
N LEU A 85 7.13 -9.46 -12.26
CA LEU A 85 6.76 -9.12 -13.62
C LEU A 85 7.99 -8.67 -14.40
N ALA A 86 8.06 -9.04 -15.67
CA ALA A 86 9.08 -8.60 -16.58
C ALA A 86 8.45 -8.01 -17.85
N GLY A 87 9.07 -6.95 -18.35
CA GLY A 87 8.69 -6.26 -19.58
C GLY A 87 9.89 -5.52 -20.16
N GLU A 88 9.66 -4.69 -21.14
CA GLU A 88 10.68 -3.86 -21.73
C GLU A 88 11.18 -2.78 -20.75
N SER A 89 12.38 -2.26 -20.99
CA SER A 89 13.02 -1.29 -20.07
C SER A 89 12.24 0.01 -19.86
N TYR A 90 11.38 0.37 -20.82
CA TYR A 90 10.52 1.55 -20.76
C TYR A 90 9.17 1.29 -20.09
N GLU A 91 8.81 0.03 -19.84
CA GLU A 91 7.52 -0.34 -19.26
C GLU A 91 7.54 -0.25 -17.73
N LYS A 92 6.52 0.36 -17.18
CA LYS A 92 6.24 0.35 -15.74
C LYS A 92 5.48 -0.93 -15.39
N VAL A 93 6.17 -2.05 -15.34
CA VAL A 93 5.54 -3.38 -15.23
C VAL A 93 4.71 -3.55 -13.95
N VAL A 94 5.14 -2.98 -12.84
CA VAL A 94 4.39 -3.03 -11.56
C VAL A 94 3.09 -2.26 -11.69
N ASP A 95 3.11 -1.03 -12.22
CA ASP A 95 1.90 -0.23 -12.43
C ASP A 95 0.92 -0.93 -13.37
N ILE A 96 1.41 -1.48 -14.47
CA ILE A 96 0.58 -2.23 -15.44
C ILE A 96 -0.03 -3.46 -14.78
N GLY A 97 0.75 -4.21 -14.01
CA GLY A 97 0.29 -5.39 -13.30
C GLY A 97 -0.79 -5.08 -12.28
N ILE A 98 -0.62 -4.03 -11.49
CA ILE A 98 -1.61 -3.57 -10.52
C ILE A 98 -2.89 -3.10 -11.23
N LYS A 99 -2.79 -2.29 -12.28
CA LYS A 99 -3.96 -1.84 -13.05
C LYS A 99 -4.76 -3.00 -13.62
N ARG A 100 -4.10 -3.99 -14.22
CA ARG A 100 -4.75 -5.20 -14.73
C ARG A 100 -5.44 -6.00 -13.63
N THR A 101 -4.83 -6.06 -12.46
CA THR A 101 -5.40 -6.77 -11.30
C THR A 101 -6.62 -6.03 -10.75
N LEU A 102 -6.55 -4.71 -10.60
CA LEU A 102 -7.70 -3.89 -10.18
C LEU A 102 -8.87 -4.02 -11.16
N THR A 103 -8.59 -3.99 -12.46
CA THR A 103 -9.60 -4.19 -13.51
C THR A 103 -10.24 -5.59 -13.41
N ALA A 104 -9.44 -6.62 -13.19
CA ALA A 104 -9.95 -7.98 -13.00
C ALA A 104 -10.80 -8.12 -11.72
N LEU A 105 -10.44 -7.42 -10.65
CA LEU A 105 -11.18 -7.40 -9.40
C LEU A 105 -12.54 -6.71 -9.54
N ALA A 106 -12.68 -5.73 -10.44
CA ALA A 106 -13.97 -5.10 -10.70
C ALA A 106 -15.05 -6.08 -11.17
N ALA A 107 -14.65 -7.18 -11.81
CA ALA A 107 -15.55 -8.25 -12.27
C ALA A 107 -15.73 -9.40 -11.27
N ARG A 108 -15.24 -9.26 -10.03
CA ARG A 108 -15.30 -10.30 -9.00
C ARG A 108 -15.76 -9.72 -7.68
N ASP A 109 -16.33 -10.57 -6.84
CA ASP A 109 -16.62 -10.18 -5.46
C ASP A 109 -15.34 -10.08 -4.65
N GLY A 110 -15.32 -9.15 -3.73
CA GLY A 110 -14.21 -8.94 -2.81
C GLY A 110 -13.98 -7.46 -2.49
N ASP A 111 -13.34 -7.23 -1.37
CA ASP A 111 -12.89 -5.92 -0.95
C ASP A 111 -11.44 -5.72 -1.40
N VAL A 112 -11.01 -4.47 -1.58
CA VAL A 112 -9.70 -4.17 -2.15
C VAL A 112 -8.98 -3.12 -1.30
N LEU A 113 -7.76 -3.45 -0.88
CA LEU A 113 -6.80 -2.52 -0.30
C LEU A 113 -5.60 -2.35 -1.21
N LEU A 114 -5.32 -1.14 -1.62
CA LEU A 114 -4.17 -0.78 -2.45
C LEU A 114 -3.15 -0.01 -1.61
N ALA A 115 -1.94 -0.53 -1.48
CA ALA A 115 -0.82 0.17 -0.86
C ALA A 115 -0.02 0.92 -1.91
N SER A 116 -0.37 2.18 -2.14
CA SER A 116 0.30 3.09 -3.08
C SER A 116 -0.16 4.53 -2.87
N HIS A 117 0.67 5.49 -3.29
CA HIS A 117 0.34 6.92 -3.36
C HIS A 117 0.06 7.39 -4.80
N ASP A 118 0.23 6.50 -5.77
CA ASP A 118 0.26 6.87 -7.18
C ASP A 118 -1.14 7.21 -7.72
N GLY A 119 -1.28 8.42 -8.23
CA GLY A 119 -2.49 8.89 -8.89
C GLY A 119 -2.80 8.19 -10.22
N ASP A 120 -1.85 7.45 -10.79
CA ASP A 120 -2.07 6.68 -12.01
C ASP A 120 -3.13 5.57 -11.85
N PHE A 121 -3.44 5.18 -10.61
CA PHE A 121 -4.49 4.19 -10.31
C PHE A 121 -5.89 4.77 -10.12
N ILE A 122 -6.07 6.08 -10.21
CA ILE A 122 -7.37 6.73 -9.99
C ILE A 122 -8.48 6.11 -10.83
N PRO A 123 -8.33 5.88 -12.15
CA PRO A 123 -9.42 5.31 -12.97
C PRO A 123 -9.86 3.93 -12.48
N GLU A 124 -8.92 3.05 -12.18
CA GLU A 124 -9.21 1.69 -11.73
C GLU A 124 -9.81 1.66 -10.32
N VAL A 125 -9.33 2.52 -9.42
CA VAL A 125 -9.90 2.68 -8.07
C VAL A 125 -11.33 3.22 -8.16
N GLU A 126 -11.55 4.20 -9.02
CA GLU A 126 -12.86 4.79 -9.26
C GLU A 126 -13.89 3.76 -9.76
N ASP A 127 -13.47 2.87 -10.67
CA ASP A 127 -14.30 1.79 -11.22
C ASP A 127 -14.69 0.75 -10.15
N LEU A 128 -13.91 0.61 -9.08
CA LEU A 128 -14.21 -0.29 -7.96
C LEU A 128 -15.22 0.29 -6.97
N LEU A 129 -15.36 1.60 -6.93
CA LEU A 129 -16.29 2.29 -6.02
C LEU A 129 -17.73 2.17 -6.50
N GLY A 130 -18.67 2.20 -5.56
CA GLY A 130 -20.09 2.21 -5.87
C GLY A 130 -20.76 0.84 -5.96
N ASP A 131 -20.00 -0.24 -5.93
CA ASP A 131 -20.49 -1.60 -5.74
C ASP A 131 -20.57 -1.94 -4.25
N ASP A 132 -21.14 -3.10 -3.92
CA ASP A 132 -21.20 -3.62 -2.54
C ASP A 132 -19.83 -4.07 -2.03
N ARG A 133 -18.80 -3.26 -2.21
CA ARG A 133 -17.44 -3.56 -1.76
C ARG A 133 -16.81 -2.39 -1.02
N ARG A 134 -15.85 -2.70 -0.17
CA ARG A 134 -14.98 -1.73 0.45
C ARG A 134 -13.73 -1.57 -0.39
N VAL A 135 -13.33 -0.32 -0.59
CA VAL A 135 -12.08 0.03 -1.29
C VAL A 135 -11.30 0.97 -0.40
N GLY A 136 -10.05 0.62 -0.14
CA GLY A 136 -9.17 1.43 0.71
C GLY A 136 -7.79 1.58 0.12
N LEU A 137 -7.12 2.65 0.56
CA LEU A 137 -5.70 2.90 0.33
C LEU A 137 -4.92 2.75 1.62
N LEU A 138 -3.74 2.16 1.53
CA LEU A 138 -2.71 2.19 2.57
C LEU A 138 -1.59 3.11 2.09
N ALA A 139 -1.38 4.22 2.78
CA ALA A 139 -0.47 5.26 2.34
C ALA A 139 0.09 6.06 3.51
N PHE A 140 1.10 6.87 3.26
CA PHE A 140 1.37 8.03 4.12
C PHE A 140 0.35 9.09 3.73
N ARG A 141 -0.58 9.36 4.61
CA ARG A 141 -1.81 10.13 4.29
C ARG A 141 -1.52 11.48 3.64
N GLU A 142 -0.53 12.21 4.15
CA GLU A 142 -0.15 13.52 3.66
C GLU A 142 0.48 13.52 2.27
N PHE A 143 0.95 12.37 1.78
CA PHE A 143 1.51 12.21 0.44
C PHE A 143 0.55 11.57 -0.54
N THR A 144 -0.69 11.33 -0.14
CA THR A 144 -1.72 10.81 -1.02
C THR A 144 -2.01 11.81 -2.14
N ASN A 145 -2.07 11.30 -3.37
CA ASN A 145 -2.45 12.12 -4.53
C ASN A 145 -3.81 12.78 -4.31
N SER A 146 -3.93 14.06 -4.66
CA SER A 146 -5.15 14.84 -4.46
C SER A 146 -6.37 14.25 -5.19
N GLY A 147 -6.17 13.65 -6.36
CA GLY A 147 -7.25 12.98 -7.11
C GLY A 147 -7.76 11.73 -6.39
N LEU A 148 -6.89 10.98 -5.71
CA LEU A 148 -7.30 9.88 -4.84
C LEU A 148 -8.03 10.37 -3.59
N ALA A 149 -7.56 11.46 -3.00
CA ALA A 149 -8.21 12.07 -1.83
C ALA A 149 -9.64 12.56 -2.14
N GLN A 150 -9.91 13.02 -3.36
CA GLN A 150 -11.26 13.39 -3.80
C GLN A 150 -12.25 12.20 -3.84
N LEU A 151 -11.75 10.98 -3.94
CA LEU A 151 -12.59 9.78 -3.93
C LEU A 151 -13.12 9.40 -2.54
N LEU A 152 -12.64 10.05 -1.47
CA LEU A 152 -13.19 9.88 -0.11
C LEU A 152 -14.69 10.17 -0.07
N ASP A 153 -15.15 11.17 -0.81
CA ASP A 153 -16.57 11.53 -0.90
C ASP A 153 -17.42 10.46 -1.62
N ARG A 154 -16.74 9.54 -2.32
CA ARG A 154 -17.37 8.43 -3.04
C ARG A 154 -17.22 7.08 -2.33
N GLY A 155 -16.70 7.08 -1.11
CA GLY A 155 -16.58 5.90 -0.26
C GLY A 155 -15.21 5.25 -0.21
N LEU A 156 -14.17 5.86 -0.82
CA LEU A 156 -12.79 5.41 -0.61
C LEU A 156 -12.38 5.64 0.84
N GLU A 157 -11.76 4.65 1.47
CA GLU A 157 -11.14 4.79 2.79
C GLU A 157 -9.62 4.95 2.63
N ILE A 158 -9.02 5.85 3.41
CA ILE A 158 -7.56 6.01 3.43
C ILE A 158 -7.06 5.70 4.84
N PHE A 159 -6.16 4.73 4.93
CA PHE A 159 -5.51 4.31 6.16
C PHE A 159 -4.05 4.70 6.14
N ASP A 160 -3.59 5.33 7.20
CA ASP A 160 -2.20 5.74 7.34
C ASP A 160 -1.29 4.58 7.75
N LEU A 161 -0.16 4.44 7.07
CA LEU A 161 0.81 3.37 7.32
C LEU A 161 1.46 3.45 8.70
N GLU A 162 1.61 4.65 9.26
CA GLU A 162 2.19 4.85 10.59
C GLU A 162 1.15 4.73 11.70
N SER A 163 0.08 5.54 11.64
CA SER A 163 -0.88 5.68 12.74
C SER A 163 -1.94 4.59 12.78
N ASP A 164 -2.46 4.17 11.63
CA ASP A 164 -3.53 3.17 11.55
C ASP A 164 -2.96 1.74 11.48
N VAL A 165 -2.06 1.50 10.53
CA VAL A 165 -1.44 0.18 10.31
C VAL A 165 -0.36 -0.11 11.33
N LYS A 166 0.36 0.92 11.79
CA LYS A 166 1.54 0.82 12.66
C LYS A 166 2.61 -0.09 12.05
N ALA A 167 2.87 0.15 10.76
CA ALA A 167 3.73 -0.72 9.97
C ALA A 167 5.22 -0.63 10.32
N PHE A 168 5.64 0.36 11.11
CA PHE A 168 7.06 0.65 11.36
C PHE A 168 7.49 0.30 12.78
N ASN A 169 8.69 -0.26 12.92
CA ASN A 169 9.33 -0.50 14.21
C ASN A 169 10.08 0.70 14.75
N VAL A 170 10.46 1.63 13.87
CA VAL A 170 11.17 2.85 14.23
C VAL A 170 10.27 4.06 14.04
N GLN A 171 10.52 5.09 14.81
CA GLN A 171 9.87 6.38 14.59
C GLN A 171 10.50 7.05 13.38
N LEU A 172 9.70 7.36 12.37
CA LEU A 172 10.17 8.07 11.18
C LEU A 172 10.37 9.56 11.50
N PRO A 173 11.38 10.22 10.88
CA PRO A 173 11.64 11.65 11.07
C PRO A 173 10.56 12.47 10.35
N ARG A 174 9.54 12.89 11.09
CA ARG A 174 8.41 13.64 10.56
C ARG A 174 8.48 15.09 10.98
N LEU A 175 8.20 16.00 10.04
CA LEU A 175 7.83 17.36 10.39
C LEU A 175 6.41 17.34 10.96
N ARG A 176 6.24 17.89 12.15
CA ARG A 176 4.93 18.05 12.78
C ARG A 176 4.76 19.46 13.29
N ILE A 177 3.52 19.89 13.34
CA ILE A 177 3.16 21.17 13.95
C ILE A 177 3.46 21.08 15.44
N ILE A 178 4.23 22.05 15.95
CA ILE A 178 4.56 22.14 17.36
C ILE A 178 3.64 23.19 17.96
N PRO A 179 2.80 22.84 18.95
CA PRO A 179 2.07 23.85 19.70
C PRO A 179 3.02 24.87 20.31
N LEU A 180 2.67 26.14 20.26
CA LEU A 180 3.59 27.22 20.68
C LEU A 180 3.98 27.09 22.17
N ASP A 181 3.10 26.60 23.00
CA ASP A 181 3.33 26.33 24.42
C ASP A 181 4.28 25.14 24.69
N GLU A 182 4.46 24.26 23.69
CA GLU A 182 5.41 23.14 23.74
C GLU A 182 6.75 23.47 23.04
N PHE A 183 6.86 24.62 22.38
CA PHE A 183 8.03 24.98 21.62
C PHE A 183 9.21 25.36 22.54
N ASP A 184 10.24 24.55 22.47
CA ASP A 184 11.54 24.80 23.11
C ASP A 184 12.61 25.07 22.06
N PRO A 185 13.09 26.34 21.92
CA PRO A 185 14.07 26.67 20.90
C PRO A 185 15.42 25.97 21.10
N LEU A 186 15.75 25.57 22.32
CA LEU A 186 17.05 24.91 22.61
C LEU A 186 17.15 23.53 21.93
N ARG A 187 16.04 22.93 21.56
CA ARG A 187 16.04 21.67 20.80
C ARG A 187 16.48 21.84 19.35
N TYR A 188 16.57 23.08 18.85
CA TYR A 188 16.87 23.40 17.46
C TYR A 188 18.20 24.15 17.29
N LEU A 189 18.84 24.52 18.39
CA LEU A 189 20.14 25.21 18.41
C LEU A 189 21.25 24.27 18.86
#